data_a19b6a0f862b7ade853cbc558de14088
#
_entry.id   a19b6a0f862b7ade853cbc558de14088
#
_cell.length_a   1.000
_cell.length_b   1.000
_cell.length_c   1.000
_cell.angle_alpha   90.00
_cell.angle_beta   90.00
_cell.angle_gamma   90.00
#
_symmetry.space_group_name_H-M   'P 1'
#
loop_
_entity.id
_entity.type
_entity.pdbx_description
1 polymer ?
#
loop_
_entity_poly.entity_id
_entity_poly.type
_entity_poly.pdbx_seq_one_letter_code
_entity_poly.pdbx_strand_id
1 'polypeptide(L)' 'SVTAHLSEGQIARPLGDIQNRYPHIDLGSYPFYRKDVYGTTLVMRGSVEADLDAMLDDVRQMIVALGGTPLNEERG' A
#
# COMPACT_ATOMS: atom_id res chain seq x y z
N SER A 1 2.99 -3.28 6.73
CA SER A 1 3.16 -3.43 5.29
C SER A 1 2.08 -4.30 4.68
N VAL A 2 1.84 -4.14 3.41
CA VAL A 2 0.89 -4.93 2.64
C VAL A 2 1.42 -5.09 1.22
N THR A 3 1.19 -6.26 0.63
CA THR A 3 1.65 -6.57 -0.72
C THR A 3 0.44 -6.82 -1.63
N ALA A 4 0.57 -6.43 -2.90
CA ALA A 4 -0.44 -6.74 -3.91
C ALA A 4 0.25 -7.03 -5.24
N HIS A 5 -0.38 -7.91 -6.05
CA HIS A 5 0.10 -8.20 -7.40
C HIS A 5 -0.40 -7.13 -8.39
N LEU A 6 0.01 -5.91 -8.13
CA LEU A 6 -0.30 -4.74 -8.95
C LEU A 6 1.00 -4.00 -9.25
N SER A 7 1.10 -3.41 -10.42
CA SER A 7 2.27 -2.62 -10.79
C SER A 7 2.23 -1.24 -10.16
N GLU A 8 3.40 -0.60 -10.03
CA GLU A 8 3.45 0.79 -9.55
C GLU A 8 2.62 1.73 -10.42
N GLY A 9 2.60 1.50 -11.73
CA GLY A 9 1.79 2.32 -12.64
C GLY A 9 0.30 2.25 -12.35
N GLN A 10 -0.20 1.09 -11.91
CA GLN A 10 -1.60 0.92 -11.57
C GLN A 10 -1.97 1.63 -10.27
N ILE A 11 -1.06 1.70 -9.31
CA ILE A 11 -1.35 2.22 -7.97
C ILE A 11 -0.90 3.67 -7.76
N ALA A 12 -0.07 4.23 -8.63
CA ALA A 12 0.57 5.52 -8.40
C ALA A 12 -0.41 6.65 -8.06
N ARG A 13 -1.45 6.84 -8.86
CA ARG A 13 -2.40 7.92 -8.64
C ARG A 13 -3.25 7.72 -7.37
N PRO A 14 -3.93 6.58 -7.19
CA PRO A 14 -4.73 6.39 -5.97
C PRO A 14 -3.86 6.35 -4.71
N LEU A 15 -2.62 5.86 -4.81
CA LEU A 15 -1.70 5.86 -3.68
C LEU A 15 -1.30 7.28 -3.29
N GLY A 16 -1.06 8.15 -4.28
CA GLY A 16 -0.79 9.58 -4.05
C GLY A 16 -1.93 10.28 -3.33
N ASP A 17 -3.17 9.96 -3.69
CA ASP A 17 -4.35 10.51 -3.02
C ASP A 17 -4.41 10.07 -1.56
N ILE A 18 -4.09 8.82 -1.27
CA ILE A 18 -4.03 8.32 0.11
C ILE A 18 -2.92 9.03 0.88
N GLN A 19 -1.72 9.14 0.29
CA GLN A 19 -0.60 9.85 0.95
C GLN A 19 -0.99 11.29 1.31
N ASN A 20 -1.72 11.96 0.46
CA ASN A 20 -2.16 13.35 0.71
C ASN A 20 -3.11 13.47 1.90
N ARG A 21 -3.86 12.41 2.21
CA ARG A 21 -4.75 12.39 3.38
C ARG A 21 -4.00 12.15 4.68
N TYR A 22 -2.80 11.57 4.61
CA TYR A 22 -1.99 11.25 5.79
C TYR A 22 -0.57 11.76 5.61
N PRO A 23 -0.38 13.10 5.54
CA PRO A 23 0.94 13.67 5.20
C PRO A 23 2.00 13.43 6.27
N HIS A 24 1.62 13.05 7.48
CA HIS A 24 2.52 12.74 8.58
C HIS A 24 2.95 11.27 8.61
N ILE A 25 2.44 10.44 7.71
CA ILE A 25 2.84 9.03 7.60
C ILE A 25 3.71 8.88 6.35
N ASP A 26 4.86 8.24 6.53
CA ASP A 26 5.73 7.90 5.41
C ASP A 26 5.18 6.66 4.70
N LEU A 27 4.96 6.77 3.40
CA LEU A 27 4.47 5.69 2.58
C LEU A 27 5.51 5.38 1.51
N GLY A 28 6.03 4.16 1.51
CA GLY A 28 6.97 3.70 0.48
C GLY A 28 6.34 2.59 -0.35
N SER A 29 6.65 2.57 -1.64
CA SER A 29 6.25 1.50 -2.54
C SER A 29 7.48 0.81 -3.08
N TYR A 30 7.51 -0.51 -3.03
CA TYR A 30 8.66 -1.33 -3.39
C TYR A 30 8.22 -2.40 -4.38
N PRO A 31 8.41 -2.14 -5.70
CA PRO A 31 8.03 -3.13 -6.70
C PRO A 31 8.98 -4.33 -6.68
N PHE A 32 8.46 -5.49 -7.06
CA PHE A 32 9.26 -6.69 -7.18
C PHE A 32 8.84 -7.52 -8.38
N TYR A 33 9.77 -8.33 -8.86
CA TYR A 33 9.53 -9.28 -9.93
C TYR A 33 10.37 -10.51 -9.63
N ARG A 34 9.72 -11.66 -9.41
CA ARG A 34 10.40 -12.92 -9.11
C ARG A 34 9.63 -14.09 -9.71
N LYS A 35 10.32 -14.98 -10.43
CA LYS A 35 9.73 -16.22 -10.95
C LYS A 35 8.42 -15.94 -11.71
N ASP A 36 8.44 -14.92 -12.56
CA ASP A 36 7.30 -14.49 -13.37
C ASP A 36 6.12 -13.92 -12.55
N VAL A 37 6.35 -13.62 -11.29
CA VAL A 37 5.37 -12.96 -10.43
C VAL A 37 5.82 -11.53 -10.16
N TYR A 38 4.96 -10.57 -10.42
CA TYR A 38 5.24 -9.18 -10.12
C TYR A 38 4.27 -8.66 -9.06
N GLY A 39 4.68 -7.59 -8.41
CA GLY A 39 3.82 -6.94 -7.44
C GLY A 39 4.50 -5.74 -6.81
N THR A 40 3.84 -5.16 -5.83
CA THR A 40 4.36 -4.03 -5.07
C THR A 40 4.06 -4.25 -3.59
N THR A 41 5.08 -4.03 -2.76
CA THR A 41 4.93 -4.02 -1.31
C THR A 41 4.83 -2.57 -0.85
N LEU A 42 3.80 -2.27 -0.08
CA LEU A 42 3.56 -0.93 0.46
C LEU A 42 3.89 -0.92 1.94
N VAL A 43 4.73 0.03 2.35
CA VAL A 43 5.19 0.15 3.73
C VAL A 43 4.78 1.51 4.27
N MET A 44 4.07 1.51 5.39
CA MET A 44 3.61 2.72 6.05
C MET A 44 4.30 2.86 7.40
N ARG A 45 4.87 4.05 7.66
CA ARG A 45 5.56 4.33 8.92
C ARG A 45 5.06 5.63 9.51
N GLY A 46 4.71 5.58 10.78
CA GLY A 46 4.24 6.76 11.50
C GLY A 46 4.18 6.46 12.99
N SER A 47 3.95 7.51 13.80
CA SER A 47 3.93 7.41 15.25
C SER A 47 2.53 7.32 15.84
N VAL A 48 1.49 7.60 15.06
CA VAL A 48 0.10 7.55 15.53
C VAL A 48 -0.56 6.29 15.00
N GLU A 49 -0.77 5.32 15.89
CA GLU A 49 -1.27 4.00 15.50
C GLU A 49 -2.66 4.05 14.87
N ALA A 50 -3.56 4.88 15.39
CA ALA A 50 -4.91 5.02 14.84
C ALA A 50 -4.88 5.51 13.39
N ASP A 51 -3.96 6.42 13.07
CA ASP A 51 -3.80 6.93 11.71
C ASP A 51 -3.20 5.88 10.78
N LEU A 52 -2.26 5.08 11.28
CA LEU A 52 -1.71 3.96 10.53
C LEU A 52 -2.79 2.93 10.20
N ASP A 53 -3.68 2.63 11.14
CA ASP A 53 -4.80 1.73 10.91
C ASP A 53 -5.75 2.26 9.85
N ALA A 54 -6.07 3.54 9.92
CA ALA A 54 -6.95 4.18 8.94
C ALA A 54 -6.32 4.17 7.55
N MET A 55 -5.04 4.50 7.45
CA MET A 55 -4.33 4.48 6.18
C MET A 55 -4.24 3.07 5.59
N LEU A 56 -3.97 2.07 6.43
CA LEU A 56 -3.92 0.68 5.99
C LEU A 56 -5.27 0.24 5.42
N ASP A 57 -6.36 0.64 6.06
CA ASP A 57 -7.69 0.31 5.56
C ASP A 57 -7.97 0.96 4.20
N ASP A 58 -7.56 2.22 4.03
CA ASP A 58 -7.69 2.92 2.75
C ASP A 58 -6.86 2.21 1.66
N VAL A 59 -5.66 1.76 2.00
CA VAL A 59 -4.79 1.01 1.08
C VAL A 59 -5.43 -0.32 0.68
N ARG A 60 -6.02 -1.05 1.63
CA ARG A 60 -6.74 -2.29 1.32
C ARG A 60 -7.88 -2.05 0.35
N GLN A 61 -8.67 -1.02 0.60
CA GLN A 61 -9.79 -0.67 -0.27
C GLN A 61 -9.31 -0.29 -1.67
N MET A 62 -8.22 0.44 -1.76
CA MET A 62 -7.60 0.79 -3.04
C MET A 62 -7.21 -0.47 -3.83
N ILE A 63 -6.54 -1.41 -3.18
CA ILE A 63 -6.09 -2.66 -3.82
C ILE A 63 -7.29 -3.44 -4.35
N VAL A 64 -8.33 -3.58 -3.55
CA VAL A 64 -9.56 -4.29 -3.95
C VAL A 64 -10.25 -3.56 -5.11
N ALA A 65 -10.33 -2.24 -5.06
CA ALA A 65 -10.94 -1.44 -6.12
C ALA A 65 -10.20 -1.59 -7.46
N LEU A 66 -8.90 -1.85 -7.42
CA LEU A 66 -8.08 -2.09 -8.62
C LEU A 66 -8.10 -3.55 -9.07
N GLY A 67 -8.88 -4.40 -8.42
CA GLY A 67 -9.00 -5.82 -8.78
C GLY A 67 -7.95 -6.72 -8.14
N GLY A 68 -7.16 -6.19 -7.20
CA GLY A 68 -6.15 -6.97 -6.50
C GLY A 68 -6.65 -7.54 -5.18
N THR A 69 -5.75 -8.26 -4.50
CA THR A 69 -5.99 -8.82 -3.17
C THR A 69 -4.88 -8.37 -2.24
N PRO A 70 -5.20 -7.79 -1.07
CA PRO A 70 -4.17 -7.46 -0.07
C PRO A 70 -3.54 -8.75 0.49
N LEU A 71 -2.21 -8.80 0.47
CA LEU A 71 -1.44 -9.98 0.87
C LEU A 71 -0.36 -9.61 1.88
N ASN A 72 0.05 -10.60 2.69
CA ASN A 72 1.22 -10.49 3.57
C ASN A 72 1.21 -9.23 4.43
N GLU A 73 0.07 -8.92 5.05
CA GLU A 73 -0.02 -7.77 5.94
C GLU A 73 0.77 -8.02 7.21
N GLU A 74 1.69 -7.11 7.51
CA GLU A 74 2.51 -7.17 8.70
C GLU A 74 2.47 -5.83 9.43
N ARG A 75 2.38 -5.90 10.76
CA ARG A 75 2.52 -4.76 11.64
C ARG A 75 3.77 -4.99 12.47
N GLY A 76 4.68 -4.08 12.30
CA GLY A 76 5.92 -4.32 12.94
C GLY A 76 6.38 -3.35 13.91
#